data_895bf39c744e6f9e02a729c62ab38a26
#
_entry.id   895bf39c744e6f9e02a729c62ab38a26
#
_cell.length_a   1.000
_cell.length_b   1.000
_cell.length_c   1.000
_cell.angle_alpha   90.00
_cell.angle_beta   90.00
_cell.angle_gamma   90.00
#
_symmetry.space_group_name_H-M   'P 1'
#
loop_
_entity.id
_entity.type
_entity.pdbx_description
1 polymer ?
#
loop_
_entity_poly.entity_id
_entity_poly.type
_entity_poly.pdbx_seq_one_letter_code
_entity_poly.pdbx_strand_id
1 'polypeptide(L)'
;MMYREAIEAYFEQHQEEMVRDIMDLVSIRSVDEAAVEGKPYGEGPAAALHAALELARRYGLTELENVDNYVGTVTLGPKEVQLGILAHLDVVPEGKGWSVCAPYEPVVKDGRIYGRGTSDDKGPAVAALYALRCVKDLKIPLKRGVRLILGTAEETGSSDIAYYFRKESAPPMVFSPDGDYPILNTEK
;
A
#
# COMPACT_ATOMS: atom_id res chain seq x y z
N MET A 1 -8.74 -2.59 -24.66
CA MET A 1 -10.08 -2.37 -24.06
C MET A 1 -10.81 -3.67 -23.68
N MET A 2 -10.24 -4.83 -23.95
CA MET A 2 -10.85 -6.16 -23.71
C MET A 2 -11.29 -6.43 -22.25
N TYR A 3 -10.66 -5.81 -21.25
CA TYR A 3 -10.96 -6.06 -19.84
C TYR A 3 -11.62 -4.87 -19.12
N ARG A 4 -11.85 -3.75 -19.76
CA ARG A 4 -12.29 -2.51 -19.11
C ARG A 4 -13.59 -2.69 -18.32
N GLU A 5 -14.63 -3.18 -18.99
CA GLU A 5 -15.95 -3.36 -18.36
C GLU A 5 -15.89 -4.37 -17.20
N ALA A 6 -15.09 -5.43 -17.34
CA ALA A 6 -14.91 -6.41 -16.27
C ALA A 6 -14.16 -5.82 -15.07
N ILE A 7 -13.18 -4.95 -15.30
CA ILE A 7 -12.44 -4.25 -14.24
C ILE A 7 -13.36 -3.24 -13.54
N GLU A 8 -14.12 -2.44 -14.29
CA GLU A 8 -15.08 -1.48 -13.72
C GLU A 8 -16.11 -2.21 -12.84
N ALA A 9 -16.73 -3.28 -13.34
CA ALA A 9 -17.68 -4.10 -12.57
C ALA A 9 -17.04 -4.75 -11.33
N TYR A 10 -15.77 -5.18 -11.43
CA TYR A 10 -15.04 -5.73 -10.31
C TYR A 10 -14.87 -4.71 -9.18
N PHE A 11 -14.46 -3.48 -9.50
CA PHE A 11 -14.30 -2.43 -8.50
C PHE A 11 -15.65 -1.96 -7.92
N GLU A 12 -16.71 -1.87 -8.72
CA GLU A 12 -18.06 -1.60 -8.22
C GLU A 12 -18.50 -2.67 -7.19
N GLN A 13 -18.26 -3.94 -7.49
CA GLN A 13 -18.63 -5.06 -6.60
C GLN A 13 -17.82 -5.06 -5.30
N HIS A 14 -16.56 -4.63 -5.32
CA HIS A 14 -15.64 -4.71 -4.17
C HIS A 14 -15.42 -3.37 -3.46
N GLN A 15 -16.11 -2.30 -3.87
CA GLN A 15 -15.90 -0.97 -3.33
C GLN A 15 -16.06 -0.89 -1.81
N GLU A 16 -17.13 -1.45 -1.27
CA GLU A 16 -17.36 -1.42 0.18
C GLU A 16 -16.33 -2.23 0.96
N GLU A 17 -15.87 -3.35 0.40
CA GLU A 17 -14.82 -4.15 1.01
C GLU A 17 -13.49 -3.39 1.01
N MET A 18 -13.13 -2.76 -0.09
CA MET A 18 -11.93 -1.94 -0.21
C MET A 18 -11.95 -0.76 0.78
N VAL A 19 -13.09 -0.10 0.95
CA VAL A 19 -13.26 0.98 1.93
C VAL A 19 -13.03 0.47 3.36
N ARG A 20 -13.58 -0.69 3.71
CA ARG A 20 -13.34 -1.31 5.02
C ARG A 20 -11.86 -1.63 5.25
N ASP A 21 -11.19 -2.21 4.26
CA ASP A 21 -9.77 -2.54 4.36
C ASP A 21 -8.89 -1.31 4.48
N ILE A 22 -9.22 -0.21 3.80
CA ILE A 22 -8.56 1.09 3.99
C ILE A 22 -8.75 1.56 5.44
N MET A 23 -9.96 1.52 5.95
CA MET A 23 -10.26 1.95 7.32
C MET A 23 -9.52 1.09 8.36
N ASP A 24 -9.49 -0.23 8.16
CA ASP A 24 -8.78 -1.16 9.05
C ASP A 24 -7.28 -0.83 9.08
N LEU A 25 -6.67 -0.57 7.92
CA LEU A 25 -5.26 -0.21 7.86
C LEU A 25 -4.98 1.18 8.42
N VAL A 26 -5.86 2.15 8.20
CA VAL A 26 -5.80 3.51 8.76
C VAL A 26 -5.91 3.50 10.29
N SER A 27 -6.67 2.56 10.87
CA SER A 27 -6.82 2.45 12.33
C SER A 27 -5.52 2.08 13.06
N ILE A 28 -4.51 1.60 12.35
CA ILE A 28 -3.20 1.29 12.90
C ILE A 28 -2.35 2.58 12.92
N ARG A 29 -1.99 3.05 14.11
CA ARG A 29 -1.05 4.17 14.25
C ARG A 29 0.34 3.73 13.83
N SER A 30 0.83 4.22 12.70
CA SER A 30 2.13 3.84 12.10
C SER A 30 3.08 5.02 11.94
N VAL A 31 3.09 5.90 12.93
CA VAL A 31 4.11 6.96 13.03
C VAL A 31 5.46 6.32 13.34
N ASP A 32 6.52 6.79 12.68
CA ASP A 32 7.89 6.36 12.97
C ASP A 32 8.27 6.68 14.42
N GLU A 33 8.83 5.71 15.09
CA GLU A 33 9.26 5.76 16.48
C GLU A 33 10.66 5.15 16.64
N ALA A 34 11.20 5.27 17.84
CA ALA A 34 12.51 4.66 18.13
C ALA A 34 12.51 3.16 17.81
N ALA A 35 13.57 2.73 17.16
CA ALA A 35 13.75 1.31 16.81
C ALA A 35 13.68 0.42 18.05
N VAL A 36 13.00 -0.71 17.91
CA VAL A 36 13.01 -1.82 18.87
C VAL A 36 13.50 -3.07 18.16
N GLU A 37 13.78 -4.13 18.91
CA GLU A 37 14.34 -5.37 18.35
C GLU A 37 13.48 -5.89 17.18
N GLY A 38 14.09 -6.03 16.00
CA GLY A 38 13.44 -6.49 14.78
C GLY A 38 12.45 -5.51 14.13
N LYS A 39 12.29 -4.28 14.64
CA LYS A 39 11.38 -3.26 14.11
C LYS A 39 12.10 -1.92 14.00
N PRO A 40 12.68 -1.64 12.85
CA PRO A 40 13.60 -0.51 12.66
C PRO A 40 12.94 0.86 12.86
N TYR A 41 11.62 0.97 12.68
CA TYR A 41 10.85 2.21 12.80
C TYR A 41 9.76 2.11 13.89
N GLY A 42 9.94 1.17 14.85
CA GLY A 42 9.03 0.98 15.97
C GLY A 42 7.89 0.00 15.69
N GLU A 43 6.99 -0.11 16.65
CA GLU A 43 5.88 -1.07 16.63
C GLU A 43 4.83 -0.75 15.56
N GLY A 44 4.50 0.53 15.40
CA GLY A 44 3.39 0.97 14.54
C GLY A 44 3.61 0.67 13.06
N PRO A 45 4.72 1.10 12.42
CA PRO A 45 5.02 0.79 11.04
C PRO A 45 5.14 -0.72 10.78
N ALA A 46 5.76 -1.48 11.70
CA ALA A 46 5.82 -2.94 11.60
C ALA A 46 4.42 -3.58 11.65
N ALA A 47 3.54 -3.12 12.54
CA ALA A 47 2.16 -3.61 12.62
C ALA A 47 1.36 -3.30 11.34
N ALA A 48 1.51 -2.10 10.77
CA ALA A 48 0.86 -1.74 9.50
C ALA A 48 1.36 -2.62 8.35
N LEU A 49 2.67 -2.89 8.29
CA LEU A 49 3.26 -3.79 7.30
C LEU A 49 2.70 -5.20 7.41
N HIS A 50 2.64 -5.76 8.62
CA HIS A 50 2.06 -7.07 8.86
C HIS A 50 0.59 -7.13 8.44
N ALA A 51 -0.21 -6.11 8.79
CA ALA A 51 -1.62 -6.04 8.43
C ALA A 51 -1.81 -6.00 6.89
N ALA A 52 -1.00 -5.22 6.17
CA ALA A 52 -1.06 -5.14 4.72
C ALA A 52 -0.69 -6.47 4.04
N LEU A 53 0.33 -7.18 4.54
CA LEU A 53 0.71 -8.50 4.02
C LEU A 53 -0.35 -9.57 4.34
N GLU A 54 -0.97 -9.53 5.52
CA GLU A 54 -2.09 -10.42 5.87
C GLU A 54 -3.32 -10.14 4.99
N LEU A 55 -3.60 -8.86 4.67
CA LEU A 55 -4.64 -8.48 3.73
C LEU A 55 -4.38 -9.10 2.35
N ALA A 56 -3.15 -8.98 1.84
CA ALA A 56 -2.74 -9.62 0.58
C ALA A 56 -2.94 -11.14 0.60
N ARG A 57 -2.53 -11.80 1.70
CA ARG A 57 -2.69 -13.25 1.88
C ARG A 57 -4.15 -13.67 1.90
N ARG A 58 -5.01 -12.92 2.59
CA ARG A 58 -6.48 -13.15 2.66
C ARG A 58 -7.11 -13.13 1.28
N TYR A 59 -6.58 -12.33 0.36
CA TYR A 59 -7.03 -12.28 -1.04
C TYR A 59 -6.31 -13.26 -1.98
N GLY A 60 -5.56 -14.21 -1.43
CA GLY A 60 -4.93 -15.28 -2.21
C GLY A 60 -3.76 -14.80 -3.06
N LEU A 61 -3.13 -13.69 -2.69
CA LEU A 61 -1.81 -13.31 -3.18
C LEU A 61 -0.79 -14.05 -2.30
N THR A 62 0.04 -14.89 -2.89
CA THR A 62 0.88 -15.85 -2.15
C THR A 62 2.37 -15.56 -2.23
N GLU A 63 2.81 -14.80 -3.22
CA GLU A 63 4.20 -14.39 -3.37
C GLU A 63 4.45 -13.12 -2.55
N LEU A 64 4.60 -13.33 -1.23
CA LEU A 64 4.74 -12.27 -0.22
C LEU A 64 6.08 -12.39 0.47
N GLU A 65 6.71 -11.27 0.75
CA GLU A 65 7.92 -11.20 1.54
C GLU A 65 7.86 -10.04 2.52
N ASN A 66 8.37 -10.25 3.74
CA ASN A 66 8.68 -9.22 4.71
C ASN A 66 10.20 -9.14 4.85
N VAL A 67 10.77 -8.05 4.37
CA VAL A 67 12.23 -7.82 4.40
C VAL A 67 12.58 -7.07 5.67
N ASP A 68 12.77 -7.84 6.75
CA ASP A 68 13.23 -7.39 8.08
C ASP A 68 12.41 -6.23 8.68
N ASN A 69 11.11 -6.16 8.39
CA ASN A 69 10.20 -5.08 8.77
C ASN A 69 10.59 -3.67 8.25
N TYR A 70 11.52 -3.59 7.28
CA TYR A 70 11.74 -2.38 6.49
C TYR A 70 10.74 -2.26 5.35
N VAL A 71 10.54 -3.33 4.60
CA VAL A 71 9.71 -3.34 3.39
C VAL A 71 8.93 -4.64 3.30
N GLY A 72 7.68 -4.56 2.88
CA GLY A 72 6.91 -5.72 2.42
C GLY A 72 6.78 -5.76 0.92
N THR A 73 6.74 -6.94 0.33
CA THR A 73 6.45 -7.07 -1.10
C THR A 73 5.30 -8.02 -1.37
N VAL A 74 4.54 -7.71 -2.41
CA VAL A 74 3.48 -8.55 -2.97
C VAL A 74 3.73 -8.67 -4.46
N THR A 75 4.12 -9.86 -4.92
CA THR A 75 4.43 -10.08 -6.33
C THR A 75 3.31 -10.89 -7.01
N LEU A 76 2.93 -10.50 -8.22
CA LEU A 76 1.96 -11.20 -9.05
C LEU A 76 2.53 -11.46 -10.45
N GLY A 77 2.35 -12.67 -10.95
CA GLY A 77 2.75 -13.06 -12.30
C GLY A 77 4.15 -13.69 -12.38
N PRO A 78 4.81 -13.65 -13.53
CA PRO A 78 6.13 -14.26 -13.74
C PRO A 78 7.22 -13.66 -12.82
N LYS A 79 8.27 -14.45 -12.53
CA LYS A 79 9.40 -14.02 -11.67
C LYS A 79 10.14 -12.80 -12.20
N GLU A 80 10.18 -12.60 -13.53
CA GLU A 80 10.76 -11.41 -14.13
C GLU A 80 9.83 -10.21 -13.92
N VAL A 81 10.10 -9.43 -12.87
CA VAL A 81 9.30 -8.25 -12.52
C VAL A 81 9.66 -7.09 -13.43
N GLN A 82 8.66 -6.54 -14.11
CA GLN A 82 8.80 -5.40 -15.02
C GLN A 82 8.30 -4.10 -14.40
N LEU A 83 7.26 -4.19 -13.56
CA LEU A 83 6.60 -3.03 -12.95
C LEU A 83 6.64 -3.13 -11.43
N GLY A 84 7.17 -2.09 -10.79
CA GLY A 84 7.03 -1.84 -9.36
C GLY A 84 5.94 -0.80 -9.09
N ILE A 85 5.17 -1.01 -8.05
CA ILE A 85 4.26 -0.03 -7.47
C ILE A 85 4.82 0.25 -6.09
N LEU A 86 5.26 1.49 -5.84
CA LEU A 86 5.87 1.88 -4.57
C LEU A 86 4.87 2.69 -3.76
N ALA A 87 4.50 2.17 -2.61
CA ALA A 87 3.61 2.80 -1.65
C ALA A 87 4.21 2.71 -0.24
N HIS A 88 3.73 3.52 0.71
CA HIS A 88 4.20 3.46 2.09
C HIS A 88 3.06 3.31 3.09
N LEU A 89 3.40 2.85 4.28
CA LEU A 89 2.45 2.51 5.34
C LEU A 89 2.67 3.31 6.61
N ASP A 90 3.81 3.98 6.74
CA ASP A 90 4.05 4.95 7.79
C ASP A 90 3.27 6.24 7.52
N VAL A 91 3.10 7.04 8.53
CA VAL A 91 2.36 8.30 8.47
C VAL A 91 3.03 9.35 9.35
N VAL A 92 2.90 10.63 8.98
CA VAL A 92 3.32 11.75 9.86
C VAL A 92 2.53 11.75 11.17
N PRO A 93 3.07 12.37 12.24
CA PRO A 93 2.36 12.54 13.49
C PRO A 93 0.98 13.18 13.33
N GLU A 94 0.10 12.92 14.28
CA GLU A 94 -1.33 13.25 14.23
C GLU A 94 -1.61 14.72 13.93
N GLY A 95 -0.79 15.62 14.48
CA GLY A 95 -1.05 17.05 14.42
C GLY A 95 -2.27 17.48 15.26
N LYS A 96 -2.86 18.62 14.89
CA LYS A 96 -4.02 19.22 15.58
C LYS A 96 -5.11 19.57 14.57
N GLY A 97 -6.33 19.84 15.07
CA GLY A 97 -7.43 20.36 14.25
C GLY A 97 -8.34 19.26 13.64
N TRP A 98 -8.28 18.06 14.15
CA TRP A 98 -9.20 16.99 13.76
C TRP A 98 -10.63 17.33 14.19
N SER A 99 -11.53 17.53 13.23
CA SER A 99 -12.91 17.99 13.48
C SER A 99 -13.97 16.98 13.04
N VAL A 100 -13.61 15.98 12.22
CA VAL A 100 -14.55 14.97 11.70
C VAL A 100 -14.44 13.66 12.45
N CYS A 101 -13.22 13.21 12.74
CA CYS A 101 -12.91 12.00 13.49
C CYS A 101 -11.59 12.15 14.23
N ALA A 102 -11.26 11.23 15.14
CA ALA A 102 -9.89 11.11 15.64
C ALA A 102 -8.97 10.54 14.55
N PRO A 103 -7.66 10.81 14.58
CA PRO A 103 -6.73 10.44 13.50
C PRO A 103 -6.78 8.99 13.05
N TYR A 104 -6.90 8.05 14.00
CA TYR A 104 -6.91 6.59 13.77
C TYR A 104 -8.26 5.94 14.06
N GLU A 105 -9.32 6.73 14.07
CA GLU A 105 -10.72 6.28 14.13
C GLU A 105 -11.42 6.69 12.83
N PRO A 106 -11.07 6.05 11.70
CA PRO A 106 -11.53 6.48 10.40
C PRO A 106 -13.04 6.37 10.26
N VAL A 107 -13.61 7.34 9.55
CA VAL A 107 -15.06 7.37 9.27
C VAL A 107 -15.31 7.65 7.80
N VAL A 108 -16.43 7.10 7.30
CA VAL A 108 -16.98 7.47 6.00
C VAL A 108 -18.07 8.52 6.20
N LYS A 109 -17.91 9.67 5.57
CA LYS A 109 -18.88 10.76 5.62
C LYS A 109 -18.93 11.48 4.28
N ASP A 110 -20.12 11.72 3.76
CA ASP A 110 -20.35 12.45 2.50
C ASP A 110 -19.54 11.88 1.32
N GLY A 111 -19.45 10.54 1.22
CA GLY A 111 -18.71 9.84 0.17
C GLY A 111 -17.19 9.92 0.25
N ARG A 112 -16.63 10.32 1.41
CA ARG A 112 -15.20 10.44 1.66
C ARG A 112 -14.81 9.64 2.90
N ILE A 113 -13.59 9.11 2.89
CA ILE A 113 -12.96 8.49 4.05
C ILE A 113 -12.10 9.55 4.76
N TYR A 114 -12.32 9.74 6.04
CA TYR A 114 -11.51 10.63 6.90
C TYR A 114 -10.68 9.80 7.86
N GLY A 115 -9.40 10.16 8.00
CA GLY A 115 -8.45 9.51 8.90
C GLY A 115 -7.00 9.81 8.48
N ARG A 116 -6.03 9.63 9.37
CA ARG A 116 -4.60 9.81 9.07
C ARG A 116 -4.13 8.65 8.18
N GLY A 117 -3.59 8.96 6.97
CA GLY A 117 -3.14 7.97 6.01
C GLY A 117 -4.19 7.54 4.97
N THR A 118 -5.41 8.11 4.98
CA THR A 118 -6.44 7.77 3.97
C THR A 118 -6.05 8.20 2.56
N SER A 119 -5.29 9.27 2.42
CA SER A 119 -4.79 9.80 1.14
C SER A 119 -3.30 9.55 0.97
N ASP A 120 -2.55 9.61 2.05
CA ASP A 120 -1.10 9.55 2.12
C ASP A 120 -0.69 8.53 3.19
N ASP A 121 -0.33 7.32 2.83
CA ASP A 121 -0.43 6.63 1.53
C ASP A 121 -1.15 5.26 1.66
N LYS A 122 -1.75 4.95 2.85
CA LYS A 122 -2.43 3.66 3.10
C LYS A 122 -3.62 3.41 2.18
N GLY A 123 -4.39 4.46 1.85
CA GLY A 123 -5.48 4.34 0.89
C GLY A 123 -4.99 3.92 -0.49
N PRO A 124 -4.05 4.65 -1.11
CA PRO A 124 -3.43 4.26 -2.36
C PRO A 124 -2.72 2.89 -2.30
N ALA A 125 -2.06 2.54 -1.19
CA ALA A 125 -1.45 1.22 -1.00
C ALA A 125 -2.50 0.09 -1.09
N VAL A 126 -3.66 0.25 -0.43
CA VAL A 126 -4.77 -0.71 -0.53
C VAL A 126 -5.36 -0.71 -1.95
N ALA A 127 -5.51 0.45 -2.59
CA ALA A 127 -5.99 0.51 -3.98
C ALA A 127 -5.06 -0.24 -4.94
N ALA A 128 -3.74 -0.10 -4.78
CA ALA A 128 -2.75 -0.86 -5.54
C ALA A 128 -2.85 -2.38 -5.28
N LEU A 129 -3.08 -2.78 -4.03
CA LEU A 129 -3.31 -4.18 -3.67
C LEU A 129 -4.57 -4.74 -4.35
N TYR A 130 -5.66 -3.96 -4.37
CA TYR A 130 -6.89 -4.32 -5.08
C TYR A 130 -6.71 -4.40 -6.59
N ALA A 131 -5.82 -3.58 -7.17
CA ALA A 131 -5.47 -3.71 -8.59
C ALA A 131 -4.78 -5.05 -8.88
N LEU A 132 -3.84 -5.49 -8.03
CA LEU A 132 -3.23 -6.83 -8.15
C LEU A 132 -4.27 -7.94 -7.96
N ARG A 133 -5.14 -7.81 -6.95
CA ARG A 133 -6.24 -8.74 -6.69
C ARG A 133 -7.18 -8.85 -7.90
N CYS A 134 -7.58 -7.73 -8.48
CA CYS A 134 -8.43 -7.68 -9.68
C CYS A 134 -7.79 -8.42 -10.86
N VAL A 135 -6.52 -8.16 -11.15
CA VAL A 135 -5.77 -8.86 -12.22
C VAL A 135 -5.75 -10.37 -11.98
N LYS A 136 -5.51 -10.80 -10.74
CA LYS A 136 -5.51 -12.22 -10.34
C LYS A 136 -6.89 -12.86 -10.49
N ASP A 137 -7.93 -12.23 -9.94
CA ASP A 137 -9.27 -12.79 -9.87
C ASP A 137 -9.93 -12.86 -11.26
N LEU A 138 -9.72 -11.84 -12.09
CA LEU A 138 -10.14 -11.84 -13.49
C LEU A 138 -9.25 -12.68 -14.41
N LYS A 139 -8.20 -13.32 -13.86
CA LYS A 139 -7.24 -14.16 -14.61
C LYS A 139 -6.65 -13.44 -15.81
N ILE A 140 -6.38 -12.15 -15.68
CA ILE A 140 -5.76 -11.35 -16.75
C ILE A 140 -4.33 -11.85 -16.94
N PRO A 141 -3.94 -12.30 -18.14
CA PRO A 141 -2.63 -12.87 -18.37
C PRO A 141 -1.54 -11.82 -18.29
N LEU A 142 -0.54 -12.04 -17.45
CA LEU A 142 0.64 -11.20 -17.33
C LEU A 142 1.82 -11.81 -18.09
N LYS A 143 2.48 -11.04 -18.94
CA LYS A 143 3.72 -11.44 -19.63
C LYS A 143 4.96 -11.25 -18.75
N ARG A 144 4.87 -10.35 -17.77
CA ARG A 144 5.91 -9.98 -16.81
C ARG A 144 5.28 -9.81 -15.43
N GLY A 145 6.08 -9.93 -14.39
CA GLY A 145 5.62 -9.73 -13.02
C GLY A 145 5.37 -8.26 -12.69
N VAL A 146 4.46 -8.06 -11.75
CA VAL A 146 4.20 -6.79 -11.08
C VAL A 146 4.49 -6.98 -9.59
N ARG A 147 5.17 -6.02 -8.96
CA ARG A 147 5.48 -6.04 -7.54
C ARG A 147 4.99 -4.78 -6.86
N LEU A 148 4.08 -4.93 -5.90
CA LEU A 148 3.78 -3.89 -4.93
C LEU A 148 4.86 -3.92 -3.85
N ILE A 149 5.47 -2.77 -3.59
CA ILE A 149 6.54 -2.55 -2.62
C ILE A 149 5.98 -1.61 -1.57
N LEU A 150 5.89 -2.07 -0.32
CA LEU A 150 5.28 -1.37 0.80
C LEU A 150 6.36 -0.92 1.76
N GLY A 151 6.71 0.35 1.73
CA GLY A 151 7.67 0.99 2.62
C GLY A 151 7.08 1.26 4.01
N THR A 152 7.97 1.54 4.97
CA THR A 152 7.61 1.80 6.38
C THR A 152 8.29 3.04 6.96
N ALA A 153 8.97 3.86 6.14
CA ALA A 153 9.69 5.07 6.56
C ALA A 153 9.82 6.13 5.45
N GLU A 154 8.81 6.30 4.61
CA GLU A 154 8.80 7.33 3.55
C GLU A 154 8.86 8.72 4.15
N GLU A 155 8.03 8.99 5.15
CA GLU A 155 7.86 10.28 5.84
C GLU A 155 9.11 10.76 6.59
N THR A 156 10.08 9.86 6.80
CA THR A 156 11.33 10.12 7.49
C THR A 156 12.57 9.95 6.60
N GLY A 157 12.38 9.91 5.28
CA GLY A 157 13.44 9.96 4.26
C GLY A 157 13.77 8.64 3.60
N SER A 158 12.85 7.69 3.57
CA SER A 158 12.88 6.45 2.75
C SER A 158 14.13 5.57 2.95
N SER A 159 14.65 5.52 4.18
CA SER A 159 15.80 4.66 4.50
C SER A 159 15.48 3.16 4.41
N ASP A 160 14.21 2.80 4.53
CA ASP A 160 13.63 1.48 4.29
C ASP A 160 13.79 1.04 2.83
N ILE A 161 13.45 1.90 1.89
CA ILE A 161 13.59 1.64 0.45
C ILE A 161 15.06 1.57 0.07
N ALA A 162 15.91 2.42 0.65
CA ALA A 162 17.35 2.33 0.48
C ALA A 162 17.91 1.00 1.04
N TYR A 163 17.37 0.48 2.15
CA TYR A 163 17.73 -0.83 2.68
C TYR A 163 17.30 -1.96 1.73
N TYR A 164 16.07 -1.91 1.23
CA TYR A 164 15.50 -2.90 0.33
C TYR A 164 16.32 -3.00 -0.97
N PHE A 165 16.60 -1.89 -1.64
CA PHE A 165 17.33 -1.89 -2.90
C PHE A 165 18.84 -2.17 -2.78
N ARG A 166 19.39 -2.33 -1.58
CA ARG A 166 20.70 -2.95 -1.40
C ARG A 166 20.66 -4.48 -1.51
N LYS A 167 19.50 -5.09 -1.30
CA LYS A 167 19.30 -6.55 -1.36
C LYS A 167 18.65 -7.00 -2.67
N GLU A 168 17.77 -6.18 -3.22
CA GLU A 168 16.97 -6.47 -4.39
C GLU A 168 17.21 -5.44 -5.51
N SER A 169 17.12 -5.90 -6.75
CA SER A 169 17.18 -5.00 -7.90
C SER A 169 15.85 -4.28 -8.10
N ALA A 170 15.90 -2.98 -8.39
CA ALA A 170 14.72 -2.23 -8.75
C ALA A 170 14.09 -2.76 -10.06
N PRO A 171 12.76 -2.85 -10.12
CA PRO A 171 12.07 -3.11 -11.38
C PRO A 171 12.43 -2.04 -12.42
N PRO A 172 12.46 -2.39 -13.74
CA PRO A 172 12.75 -1.43 -14.80
C PRO A 172 11.81 -0.23 -14.88
N MET A 173 10.58 -0.40 -14.42
CA MET A 173 9.57 0.65 -14.32
C MET A 173 9.03 0.67 -12.90
N VAL A 174 8.96 1.86 -12.30
CA VAL A 174 8.34 2.05 -10.98
C VAL A 174 7.46 3.29 -11.04
N PHE A 175 6.28 3.23 -10.43
CA PHE A 175 5.49 4.40 -10.13
C PHE A 175 5.05 4.38 -8.66
N SER A 176 4.81 5.56 -8.10
CA SER A 176 4.21 5.71 -6.78
C SER A 176 2.80 6.31 -6.95
N PRO A 177 1.77 5.71 -6.31
CA PRO A 177 0.44 6.30 -6.28
C PRO A 177 0.31 7.43 -5.25
N ASP A 178 1.39 7.78 -4.59
CA ASP A 178 1.51 8.83 -3.59
C ASP A 178 1.61 10.20 -4.28
N GLY A 179 0.49 10.91 -4.37
CA GLY A 179 0.42 12.21 -5.03
C GLY A 179 -1.00 12.72 -5.26
N ASP A 180 -1.08 13.93 -5.79
CA ASP A 180 -2.35 14.60 -6.09
C ASP A 180 -3.02 13.99 -7.32
N TYR A 181 -3.99 13.13 -7.10
CA TYR A 181 -4.78 12.56 -8.19
C TYR A 181 -5.70 13.62 -8.83
N PRO A 182 -5.84 13.70 -10.18
CA PRO A 182 -5.33 12.77 -11.20
C PRO A 182 -4.02 13.24 -11.90
N ILE A 183 -3.15 13.89 -11.18
CA ILE A 183 -1.90 14.43 -11.74
C ILE A 183 -0.88 13.29 -11.86
N LEU A 184 -0.22 13.18 -13.01
CA LEU A 184 0.92 12.31 -13.23
C LEU A 184 2.18 13.16 -13.30
N ASN A 185 3.05 13.01 -12.30
CA ASN A 185 4.38 13.58 -12.33
C ASN A 185 5.35 12.57 -12.95
N THR A 186 6.22 13.04 -13.86
CA THR A 186 7.23 12.19 -14.50
C THR A 186 8.54 12.12 -13.72
N GLU A 187 8.67 13.01 -12.73
CA GLU A 187 9.80 13.06 -11.77
C GLU A 187 9.23 13.33 -10.37
N LYS A 188 9.87 12.74 -9.37
CA LYS A 188 9.57 12.95 -7.96
C LYS A 188 10.84 13.35 -7.21
#